data_3f948bc033b6057aaae27a16ef008409
#
_entry.id   3f948bc033b6057aaae27a16ef008409
#
_cell.length_a   1.000
_cell.length_b   1.000
_cell.length_c   1.000
_cell.angle_alpha   90.00
_cell.angle_beta   90.00
_cell.angle_gamma   90.00
#
_symmetry.space_group_name_H-M   'P 1'
#
loop_
_entity.id
_entity.type
_entity.pdbx_description
1 polymer ?
#
loop_
_entity_poly.entity_id
_entity_poly.type
_entity_poly.pdbx_seq_one_letter_code
_entity_poly.pdbx_strand_id
1 'polypeptide(L)'
;MSVRGSLDVVTTGYAEGWVYPTNTKGRLVVQAMLNHAVIGEAVADLHRGDLAEVGLGDGNYGYHIEFYNPIDVLAVPFVVVKLDDGDLDVPRTTESGYAEFFQVLYRHHPTAGRHRSVYGGLWTDRTDGAALLRGRVAIGQISEPVASVLSRFLQNGFLVLESASRVEAELSSGGSLSDGGAGPKGGNSPLIVEFVRTLLTERPILEILQPLLEDHPLAMSASIVDGTNNSFSQPSAFAPLPSPAECVALIIPTADSPVGLEVVRDSHLFPEFTASGQSRWINQSAALSDATFVQRGMVDRYELPSGSIAIVGPGLMHRVQAESSVAALRVLCTPSRHAPLDRRPADPGREIILETGGKIWL
;
A
#
# COMPACT_ATOMS: atom_id res chain seq x y z
N MET A 1 11.62 -29.56 0.31
CA MET A 1 12.76 -28.71 -0.08
C MET A 1 12.53 -27.31 0.48
N SER A 2 13.51 -26.61 1.04
CA SER A 2 13.32 -25.22 1.49
C SER A 2 14.05 -24.32 0.52
N VAL A 3 13.34 -23.32 -0.02
CA VAL A 3 13.89 -22.34 -0.94
C VAL A 3 13.54 -20.93 -0.48
N ARG A 4 14.37 -19.96 -0.84
CA ARG A 4 14.07 -18.54 -0.78
C ARG A 4 13.96 -18.03 -2.20
N GLY A 5 13.03 -17.16 -2.48
CA GLY A 5 12.84 -16.66 -3.84
C GLY A 5 11.83 -15.55 -3.92
N SER A 6 11.75 -14.96 -5.09
CA SER A 6 10.79 -13.90 -5.41
C SER A 6 10.48 -13.93 -6.91
N LEU A 7 9.21 -13.77 -7.24
CA LEU A 7 8.74 -13.42 -8.56
C LEU A 7 8.64 -11.89 -8.63
N ASP A 8 9.59 -11.26 -9.32
CA ASP A 8 9.78 -9.82 -9.29
C ASP A 8 8.96 -9.11 -10.39
N VAL A 9 8.95 -9.67 -11.60
CA VAL A 9 8.28 -9.09 -12.76
C VAL A 9 7.45 -10.15 -13.49
N VAL A 10 6.25 -9.80 -13.93
CA VAL A 10 5.45 -10.56 -14.90
C VAL A 10 4.90 -9.58 -15.93
N THR A 11 5.09 -9.90 -17.18
CA THR A 11 4.54 -9.18 -18.33
C THR A 11 3.63 -10.10 -19.15
N THR A 12 3.18 -9.62 -20.27
CA THR A 12 2.43 -10.48 -21.24
C THR A 12 3.31 -11.49 -21.96
N GLY A 13 4.64 -11.35 -21.91
CA GLY A 13 5.58 -12.20 -22.65
C GLY A 13 6.55 -12.99 -21.78
N TYR A 14 6.79 -12.58 -20.55
CA TYR A 14 7.79 -13.21 -19.70
C TYR A 14 7.55 -12.98 -18.21
N ALA A 15 8.27 -13.76 -17.37
CA ALA A 15 8.36 -13.59 -15.94
C ALA A 15 9.83 -13.58 -15.49
N GLU A 16 10.17 -12.72 -14.52
CA GLU A 16 11.51 -12.58 -13.95
C GLU A 16 11.48 -12.66 -12.43
N GLY A 17 12.58 -13.12 -11.85
CA GLY A 17 12.75 -13.20 -10.42
C GLY A 17 14.02 -13.94 -10.04
N TRP A 18 14.02 -14.51 -8.84
CA TRP A 18 15.12 -15.31 -8.37
C TRP A 18 14.65 -16.43 -7.44
N VAL A 19 15.44 -17.51 -7.36
CA VAL A 19 15.19 -18.62 -6.43
C VAL A 19 16.51 -19.20 -5.95
N TYR A 20 16.68 -19.27 -4.63
CA TYR A 20 17.89 -19.77 -3.95
C TYR A 20 17.56 -21.04 -3.15
N PRO A 21 18.22 -22.19 -3.44
CA PRO A 21 18.05 -23.41 -2.65
C PRO A 21 18.80 -23.29 -1.33
N THR A 22 18.10 -23.52 -0.21
CA THR A 22 18.74 -23.45 1.12
C THR A 22 19.43 -24.74 1.52
N ASN A 23 19.07 -25.88 0.94
CA ASN A 23 19.52 -27.21 1.38
C ASN A 23 20.11 -28.09 0.25
N THR A 24 20.24 -27.58 -0.96
CA THR A 24 20.80 -28.34 -2.10
C THR A 24 21.85 -27.52 -2.83
N LYS A 25 22.84 -28.23 -3.42
CA LYS A 25 23.82 -27.61 -4.32
C LYS A 25 23.33 -27.89 -5.75
N GLY A 26 22.83 -26.87 -6.43
CA GLY A 26 22.37 -26.99 -7.81
C GLY A 26 21.54 -25.80 -8.25
N ARG A 27 21.36 -25.66 -9.54
CA ARG A 27 20.44 -24.70 -10.14
C ARG A 27 19.06 -25.31 -10.16
N LEU A 28 18.06 -24.47 -9.91
CA LEU A 28 16.66 -24.87 -9.89
C LEU A 28 16.04 -24.57 -11.24
N VAL A 29 15.18 -25.46 -11.71
CA VAL A 29 14.28 -25.20 -12.82
C VAL A 29 13.00 -24.60 -12.28
N VAL A 30 12.56 -23.51 -12.88
CA VAL A 30 11.32 -22.82 -12.53
C VAL A 30 10.37 -22.80 -13.70
N GLN A 31 9.09 -22.94 -13.43
CA GLN A 31 8.02 -22.96 -14.42
C GLN A 31 7.00 -21.85 -14.13
N ALA A 32 6.70 -21.06 -15.14
CA ALA A 32 5.56 -20.16 -15.10
C ALA A 32 4.29 -20.92 -15.42
N MET A 33 3.28 -20.77 -14.57
CA MET A 33 2.00 -21.46 -14.63
C MET A 33 0.86 -20.46 -14.77
N LEU A 34 -0.10 -20.77 -15.61
CA LEU A 34 -1.38 -20.07 -15.71
C LEU A 34 -2.51 -21.09 -15.80
N ASN A 35 -3.50 -21.01 -14.89
CA ASN A 35 -4.61 -21.97 -14.84
C ASN A 35 -4.16 -23.45 -14.88
N HIS A 36 -3.13 -23.79 -14.09
CA HIS A 36 -2.51 -25.11 -14.00
C HIS A 36 -1.74 -25.58 -15.27
N ALA A 37 -1.65 -24.75 -16.30
CA ALA A 37 -0.84 -25.04 -17.49
C ALA A 37 0.52 -24.36 -17.38
N VAL A 38 1.58 -25.07 -17.75
CA VAL A 38 2.93 -24.49 -17.90
C VAL A 38 2.92 -23.61 -19.14
N ILE A 39 3.25 -22.33 -18.97
CA ILE A 39 3.30 -21.34 -20.05
C ILE A 39 4.74 -20.95 -20.41
N GLY A 40 5.74 -21.38 -19.64
CA GLY A 40 7.15 -21.16 -19.88
C GLY A 40 8.01 -21.79 -18.79
N GLU A 41 9.29 -22.02 -19.06
CA GLU A 41 10.23 -22.56 -18.09
C GLU A 41 11.64 -21.98 -18.27
N ALA A 42 12.43 -21.93 -17.20
CA ALA A 42 13.81 -21.50 -17.24
C ALA A 42 14.64 -22.12 -16.11
N VAL A 43 15.96 -22.08 -16.26
CA VAL A 43 16.90 -22.39 -15.18
C VAL A 43 17.22 -21.09 -14.42
N ALA A 44 17.24 -21.16 -13.10
CA ALA A 44 17.63 -20.04 -12.26
C ALA A 44 19.16 -19.96 -12.14
N ASP A 45 19.82 -19.39 -13.14
CA ASP A 45 21.26 -19.29 -13.27
C ASP A 45 21.76 -17.89 -13.69
N LEU A 46 20.87 -16.93 -13.85
CA LEU A 46 21.22 -15.57 -14.20
C LEU A 46 21.87 -14.84 -13.02
N HIS A 47 22.93 -14.10 -13.30
CA HIS A 47 23.64 -13.34 -12.29
C HIS A 47 22.84 -12.13 -11.83
N ARG A 48 22.75 -11.98 -10.49
CA ARG A 48 22.14 -10.85 -9.80
C ARG A 48 23.11 -10.33 -8.73
N GLY A 49 23.64 -9.13 -8.96
CA GLY A 49 24.62 -8.52 -8.04
C GLY A 49 24.05 -8.27 -6.63
N ASP A 50 22.75 -7.90 -6.54
CA ASP A 50 22.04 -7.71 -5.27
C ASP A 50 21.97 -8.98 -4.41
N LEU A 51 21.86 -10.16 -5.04
CA LEU A 51 21.87 -11.44 -4.33
C LEU A 51 23.28 -11.79 -3.81
N ALA A 52 24.32 -11.47 -4.59
CA ALA A 52 25.70 -11.66 -4.16
C ALA A 52 26.04 -10.74 -2.97
N GLU A 53 25.62 -9.48 -3.00
CA GLU A 53 25.83 -8.50 -1.93
C GLU A 53 25.21 -8.91 -0.60
N VAL A 54 24.03 -9.56 -0.63
CA VAL A 54 23.35 -10.08 0.59
C VAL A 54 23.85 -11.49 0.98
N GLY A 55 24.88 -12.01 0.33
CA GLY A 55 25.52 -13.28 0.68
C GLY A 55 24.74 -14.54 0.24
N LEU A 56 23.91 -14.44 -0.78
CA LEU A 56 23.24 -15.59 -1.38
C LEU A 56 24.14 -16.23 -2.44
N GLY A 57 25.07 -17.09 -1.98
CA GLY A 57 25.97 -17.86 -2.81
C GLY A 57 26.83 -17.03 -3.75
N ASP A 58 26.84 -17.40 -5.04
CA ASP A 58 27.57 -16.71 -6.12
C ASP A 58 26.73 -15.64 -6.85
N GLY A 59 25.50 -15.39 -6.38
CA GLY A 59 24.56 -14.46 -7.01
C GLY A 59 23.89 -14.95 -8.30
N ASN A 60 24.22 -16.16 -8.78
CA ASN A 60 23.65 -16.69 -10.02
C ASN A 60 22.38 -17.50 -9.76
N TYR A 61 21.33 -16.83 -9.28
CA TYR A 61 20.03 -17.44 -8.91
C TYR A 61 18.84 -16.71 -9.51
N GLY A 62 19.07 -15.76 -10.40
CA GLY A 62 18.04 -15.10 -11.19
C GLY A 62 17.47 -16.00 -12.25
N TYR A 63 16.21 -15.77 -12.62
CA TYR A 63 15.60 -16.42 -13.78
C TYR A 63 14.87 -15.40 -14.65
N HIS A 64 14.79 -15.73 -15.96
CA HIS A 64 13.96 -15.07 -16.94
C HIS A 64 13.22 -16.15 -17.71
N ILE A 65 11.90 -16.23 -17.54
CA ILE A 65 11.04 -17.23 -18.18
C ILE A 65 10.33 -16.55 -19.34
N GLU A 66 10.73 -16.82 -20.58
CA GLU A 66 9.94 -16.45 -21.74
C GLU A 66 8.70 -17.35 -21.85
N PHE A 67 7.53 -16.75 -22.09
CA PHE A 67 6.31 -17.53 -22.29
C PHE A 67 6.29 -18.14 -23.69
N TYR A 68 5.83 -19.36 -23.80
CA TYR A 68 5.70 -20.05 -25.10
C TYR A 68 4.80 -19.29 -26.06
N ASN A 69 3.80 -18.58 -25.54
CA ASN A 69 2.96 -17.65 -26.28
C ASN A 69 2.65 -16.46 -25.37
N PRO A 70 2.52 -15.24 -25.93
CA PRO A 70 2.07 -14.10 -25.16
C PRO A 70 0.70 -14.36 -24.53
N ILE A 71 0.54 -13.95 -23.28
CA ILE A 71 -0.73 -14.05 -22.54
C ILE A 71 -1.50 -12.74 -22.60
N ASP A 72 -2.79 -12.80 -22.33
CA ASP A 72 -3.60 -11.58 -22.15
C ASP A 72 -3.10 -10.78 -20.93
N VAL A 73 -3.09 -9.45 -21.03
CA VAL A 73 -2.67 -8.58 -19.94
C VAL A 73 -3.52 -8.79 -18.68
N LEU A 74 -4.79 -9.13 -18.82
CA LEU A 74 -5.67 -9.46 -17.71
C LEU A 74 -5.32 -10.79 -17.03
N ALA A 75 -4.54 -11.65 -17.69
CA ALA A 75 -4.05 -12.91 -17.13
C ALA A 75 -2.75 -12.75 -16.33
N VAL A 76 -2.02 -11.65 -16.51
CA VAL A 76 -0.72 -11.37 -15.84
C VAL A 76 -0.78 -11.54 -14.32
N PRO A 77 -1.79 -11.07 -13.59
CA PRO A 77 -1.88 -11.25 -12.14
C PRO A 77 -2.03 -12.70 -11.68
N PHE A 78 -2.48 -13.57 -12.55
CA PHE A 78 -2.78 -14.98 -12.24
C PHE A 78 -1.62 -15.92 -12.60
N VAL A 79 -0.52 -15.41 -13.15
CA VAL A 79 0.69 -16.19 -13.38
C VAL A 79 1.35 -16.48 -12.03
N VAL A 80 1.66 -17.73 -11.78
CA VAL A 80 2.46 -18.18 -10.63
C VAL A 80 3.73 -18.83 -11.13
N VAL A 81 4.83 -18.73 -10.38
CA VAL A 81 6.06 -19.45 -10.69
C VAL A 81 6.26 -20.54 -9.65
N LYS A 82 6.53 -21.75 -10.13
CA LYS A 82 6.75 -22.96 -9.32
C LYS A 82 8.11 -23.56 -9.61
N LEU A 83 8.60 -24.36 -8.67
CA LEU A 83 9.72 -25.27 -8.94
C LEU A 83 9.22 -26.48 -9.73
N ASP A 84 10.01 -26.94 -10.69
CA ASP A 84 9.68 -28.11 -11.54
C ASP A 84 9.44 -29.41 -10.74
N ASP A 85 10.13 -29.58 -9.61
CA ASP A 85 10.08 -30.77 -8.78
C ASP A 85 9.09 -30.71 -7.60
N GLY A 86 8.23 -29.67 -7.52
CA GLY A 86 7.38 -29.52 -6.36
C GLY A 86 6.20 -28.57 -6.47
N ASP A 87 5.32 -28.68 -5.47
CA ASP A 87 4.19 -27.78 -5.27
C ASP A 87 4.57 -26.45 -4.66
N LEU A 88 5.87 -26.09 -4.64
CA LEU A 88 6.32 -24.87 -3.98
C LEU A 88 6.21 -23.67 -4.90
N ASP A 89 5.33 -22.76 -4.56
CA ASP A 89 5.18 -21.48 -5.24
C ASP A 89 6.32 -20.53 -4.85
N VAL A 90 6.92 -19.88 -5.84
CA VAL A 90 7.82 -18.75 -5.62
C VAL A 90 6.98 -17.53 -5.23
N PRO A 91 7.18 -16.95 -4.04
CA PRO A 91 6.38 -15.82 -3.62
C PRO A 91 6.56 -14.63 -4.57
N ARG A 92 5.46 -13.99 -4.94
CA ARG A 92 5.48 -12.78 -5.76
C ARG A 92 5.82 -11.58 -4.88
N THR A 93 6.77 -10.76 -5.32
CA THR A 93 6.87 -9.41 -4.78
C THR A 93 5.65 -8.61 -5.18
N THR A 94 5.19 -7.75 -4.29
CA THR A 94 3.97 -6.97 -4.47
C THR A 94 4.03 -5.99 -5.66
N GLU A 95 5.18 -5.85 -6.31
CA GLU A 95 5.45 -4.75 -7.23
C GLU A 95 5.22 -5.09 -8.71
N SER A 96 5.20 -6.37 -9.07
CA SER A 96 5.30 -6.75 -10.47
C SER A 96 3.97 -7.07 -11.16
N GLY A 97 3.76 -6.48 -12.31
CA GLY A 97 2.68 -6.82 -13.25
C GLY A 97 1.30 -6.21 -12.94
N TYR A 98 1.04 -5.84 -11.69
CA TYR A 98 -0.25 -5.26 -11.32
C TYR A 98 -0.45 -3.84 -11.86
N ALA A 99 0.62 -3.05 -11.98
CA ALA A 99 0.52 -1.70 -12.52
C ALA A 99 0.01 -1.71 -13.96
N GLU A 100 0.55 -2.60 -14.80
CA GLU A 100 0.11 -2.76 -16.20
C GLU A 100 -1.32 -3.30 -16.27
N PHE A 101 -1.65 -4.31 -15.44
CA PHE A 101 -3.00 -4.84 -15.31
C PHE A 101 -4.00 -3.74 -14.95
N PHE A 102 -3.70 -2.91 -13.93
CA PHE A 102 -4.59 -1.83 -13.54
C PHE A 102 -4.67 -0.74 -14.60
N GLN A 103 -3.58 -0.41 -15.29
CA GLN A 103 -3.65 0.52 -16.43
C GLN A 103 -4.64 0.07 -17.48
N VAL A 104 -4.61 -1.23 -17.85
CA VAL A 104 -5.54 -1.77 -18.85
C VAL A 104 -6.95 -1.80 -18.31
N LEU A 105 -7.13 -2.28 -17.06
CA LEU A 105 -8.44 -2.32 -16.41
C LEU A 105 -9.07 -0.91 -16.35
N TYR A 106 -8.32 0.08 -15.89
CA TYR A 106 -8.82 1.46 -15.79
C TYR A 106 -8.95 2.16 -17.12
N ARG A 107 -8.15 1.80 -18.15
CA ARG A 107 -8.33 2.34 -19.50
C ARG A 107 -9.70 2.02 -20.08
N HIS A 108 -10.27 0.88 -19.73
CA HIS A 108 -11.60 0.44 -20.16
C HIS A 108 -12.72 0.79 -19.18
N HIS A 109 -12.38 1.37 -18.04
CA HIS A 109 -13.39 1.79 -17.07
C HIS A 109 -14.18 2.99 -17.60
N PRO A 110 -15.52 3.09 -17.33
CA PRO A 110 -16.34 4.22 -17.78
C PRO A 110 -15.84 5.61 -17.36
N THR A 111 -15.03 5.66 -16.30
CA THR A 111 -14.40 6.89 -15.79
C THR A 111 -12.97 7.09 -16.27
N ALA A 112 -12.48 6.26 -17.20
CA ALA A 112 -11.14 6.40 -17.77
C ALA A 112 -10.89 7.83 -18.29
N GLY A 113 -9.70 8.37 -18.01
CA GLY A 113 -9.33 9.74 -18.36
C GLY A 113 -9.93 10.82 -17.44
N ARG A 114 -10.78 10.47 -16.47
CA ARG A 114 -11.28 11.43 -15.47
C ARG A 114 -10.44 11.43 -14.20
N HIS A 115 -9.75 10.35 -13.89
CA HIS A 115 -8.78 10.32 -12.80
C HIS A 115 -7.49 11.04 -13.20
N ARG A 116 -6.86 11.68 -12.23
CA ARG A 116 -5.54 12.30 -12.40
C ARG A 116 -4.45 11.27 -12.63
N SER A 117 -4.59 10.11 -12.00
CA SER A 117 -3.71 8.95 -12.22
C SER A 117 -4.23 8.07 -13.36
N VAL A 118 -3.30 7.56 -14.18
CA VAL A 118 -3.61 6.57 -15.23
C VAL A 118 -3.99 5.19 -14.66
N TYR A 119 -3.76 4.99 -13.37
CA TYR A 119 -4.09 3.76 -12.65
C TYR A 119 -5.48 3.80 -11.99
N GLY A 120 -6.27 4.83 -12.24
CA GLY A 120 -7.50 5.09 -11.51
C GLY A 120 -7.23 5.79 -10.19
N GLY A 121 -8.02 5.51 -9.19
CA GLY A 121 -7.90 6.09 -7.85
C GLY A 121 -9.24 6.29 -7.18
N LEU A 122 -9.22 6.92 -6.03
CA LEU A 122 -10.43 7.35 -5.34
C LEU A 122 -11.23 8.32 -6.22
N TRP A 123 -12.55 8.39 -6.02
CA TRP A 123 -13.36 9.39 -6.73
C TRP A 123 -12.90 10.84 -6.44
N THR A 124 -12.25 11.07 -5.31
CA THR A 124 -11.64 12.35 -4.95
C THR A 124 -10.44 12.71 -5.83
N ASP A 125 -9.81 11.72 -6.45
CA ASP A 125 -8.68 11.93 -7.38
C ASP A 125 -9.14 12.22 -8.81
N ARG A 126 -10.45 12.33 -9.02
CA ARG A 126 -11.02 12.69 -10.31
C ARG A 126 -11.02 14.21 -10.51
N THR A 127 -10.87 14.62 -11.75
CA THR A 127 -10.94 16.04 -12.15
C THR A 127 -12.31 16.66 -11.87
N ASP A 128 -13.37 15.84 -11.85
CA ASP A 128 -14.74 16.24 -11.52
C ASP A 128 -15.16 15.92 -10.07
N GLY A 129 -14.22 15.57 -9.18
CA GLY A 129 -14.48 15.15 -7.79
C GLY A 129 -15.35 16.15 -7.00
N ALA A 130 -15.11 17.45 -7.15
CA ALA A 130 -15.93 18.47 -6.48
C ALA A 130 -17.39 18.50 -6.99
N ALA A 131 -17.63 18.23 -8.27
CA ALA A 131 -18.97 18.12 -8.82
C ALA A 131 -19.69 16.86 -8.34
N LEU A 132 -18.95 15.73 -8.25
CA LEU A 132 -19.46 14.50 -7.68
C LEU A 132 -19.87 14.67 -6.21
N LEU A 133 -19.07 15.36 -5.40
CA LEU A 133 -19.40 15.63 -4.01
C LEU A 133 -20.72 16.38 -3.91
N ARG A 134 -20.88 17.48 -4.67
CA ARG A 134 -22.15 18.23 -4.69
C ARG A 134 -23.34 17.38 -5.12
N GLY A 135 -23.17 16.54 -6.15
CA GLY A 135 -24.22 15.62 -6.60
C GLY A 135 -24.66 14.64 -5.52
N ARG A 136 -23.70 14.06 -4.80
CA ARG A 136 -23.96 13.11 -3.69
C ARG A 136 -24.67 13.76 -2.50
N VAL A 137 -24.33 15.00 -2.20
CA VAL A 137 -25.05 15.79 -1.19
C VAL A 137 -26.48 16.06 -1.64
N ALA A 138 -26.67 16.49 -2.89
CA ALA A 138 -28.00 16.80 -3.42
C ALA A 138 -28.97 15.61 -3.40
N ILE A 139 -28.47 14.38 -3.53
CA ILE A 139 -29.29 13.15 -3.43
C ILE A 139 -29.32 12.55 -2.03
N GLY A 140 -28.72 13.21 -1.04
CA GLY A 140 -28.71 12.74 0.35
C GLY A 140 -27.79 11.54 0.65
N GLN A 141 -26.89 11.20 -0.27
CA GLN A 141 -25.92 10.11 -0.06
C GLN A 141 -24.81 10.50 0.91
N ILE A 142 -24.44 11.77 0.94
CA ILE A 142 -23.43 12.34 1.85
C ILE A 142 -24.10 13.51 2.59
N SER A 143 -23.96 13.55 3.91
CA SER A 143 -24.48 14.66 4.72
C SER A 143 -23.62 15.93 4.56
N GLU A 144 -24.19 17.10 4.76
CA GLU A 144 -23.48 18.38 4.67
C GLU A 144 -22.23 18.45 5.57
N PRO A 145 -22.26 18.00 6.85
CA PRO A 145 -21.07 17.99 7.69
C PRO A 145 -19.93 17.14 7.09
N VAL A 146 -20.26 15.94 6.62
CA VAL A 146 -19.28 15.04 5.97
C VAL A 146 -18.77 15.65 4.68
N ALA A 147 -19.62 16.28 3.89
CA ALA A 147 -19.25 16.95 2.65
C ALA A 147 -18.27 18.10 2.89
N SER A 148 -18.44 18.85 3.96
CA SER A 148 -17.52 19.92 4.35
C SER A 148 -16.11 19.36 4.64
N VAL A 149 -16.04 18.22 5.34
CA VAL A 149 -14.77 17.53 5.62
C VAL A 149 -14.14 17.00 4.34
N LEU A 150 -14.91 16.32 3.50
CA LEU A 150 -14.42 15.76 2.23
C LEU A 150 -14.02 16.85 1.21
N SER A 151 -14.64 18.04 1.27
CA SER A 151 -14.21 19.18 0.47
C SER A 151 -12.79 19.62 0.82
N ARG A 152 -12.42 19.62 2.10
CA ARG A 152 -11.03 19.90 2.53
C ARG A 152 -10.08 18.81 2.05
N PHE A 153 -10.49 17.54 2.09
CA PHE A 153 -9.70 16.44 1.54
C PHE A 153 -9.44 16.61 0.03
N LEU A 154 -10.46 16.98 -0.74
CA LEU A 154 -10.34 17.26 -2.16
C LEU A 154 -9.35 18.40 -2.45
N GLN A 155 -9.30 19.41 -1.61
CA GLN A 155 -8.44 20.58 -1.77
C GLN A 155 -6.99 20.30 -1.36
N ASN A 156 -6.79 19.59 -0.27
CA ASN A 156 -5.48 19.46 0.38
C ASN A 156 -4.83 18.09 0.17
N GLY A 157 -5.60 17.07 -0.27
CA GLY A 157 -5.14 15.68 -0.34
C GLY A 157 -5.10 14.97 1.01
N PHE A 158 -5.44 15.66 2.10
CA PHE A 158 -5.53 15.11 3.45
C PHE A 158 -6.56 15.88 4.28
N LEU A 159 -6.90 15.31 5.42
CA LEU A 159 -7.67 15.98 6.48
C LEU A 159 -7.20 15.54 7.86
N VAL A 160 -7.46 16.35 8.86
CA VAL A 160 -7.23 16.01 10.27
C VAL A 160 -8.57 15.99 10.98
N LEU A 161 -8.84 14.88 11.66
CA LEU A 161 -9.96 14.72 12.59
C LEU A 161 -9.44 14.99 14.00
N GLU A 162 -10.02 15.96 14.67
CA GLU A 162 -9.73 16.26 16.06
C GLU A 162 -10.58 15.35 16.94
N SER A 163 -9.96 14.80 17.99
CA SER A 163 -10.62 14.03 19.06
C SER A 163 -11.31 12.72 18.62
N ALA A 164 -10.50 11.70 18.50
CA ALA A 164 -10.94 10.31 18.68
C ALA A 164 -10.71 9.94 20.17
N SER A 165 -11.56 10.42 21.07
CA SER A 165 -11.36 10.34 22.54
C SER A 165 -11.21 8.91 23.07
N ARG A 166 -11.73 7.93 22.37
CA ARG A 166 -11.61 6.52 22.72
C ARG A 166 -10.26 5.93 22.28
N VAL A 167 -9.76 6.37 21.15
CA VAL A 167 -8.45 6.02 20.59
C VAL A 167 -7.32 6.49 21.51
N GLU A 168 -7.45 7.68 22.09
CA GLU A 168 -6.50 8.26 23.03
C GLU A 168 -6.41 7.44 24.33
N ALA A 169 -7.55 7.00 24.86
CA ALA A 169 -7.59 6.19 26.08
C ALA A 169 -6.93 4.82 25.92
N GLU A 170 -7.07 4.18 24.76
CA GLU A 170 -6.50 2.86 24.49
C GLU A 170 -4.98 2.92 24.23
N LEU A 171 -4.49 3.92 23.51
CA LEU A 171 -3.06 4.14 23.31
C LEU A 171 -2.34 4.45 24.63
N SER A 172 -2.98 5.24 25.50
CA SER A 172 -2.42 5.60 26.80
C SER A 172 -2.45 4.47 27.83
N SER A 173 -3.43 3.56 27.73
CA SER A 173 -3.59 2.42 28.66
C SER A 173 -2.81 1.18 28.24
N GLY A 174 -2.40 1.09 27.01
CA GLY A 174 -1.86 -0.14 26.39
C GLY A 174 -0.36 -0.39 26.58
N GLY A 175 0.33 0.30 27.46
CA GLY A 175 1.79 0.08 27.65
C GLY A 175 2.59 0.48 26.39
N SER A 176 3.85 0.82 26.58
CA SER A 176 4.74 1.27 25.50
C SER A 176 4.71 0.34 24.28
N LEU A 177 4.24 0.81 23.14
CA LEU A 177 4.33 0.12 21.85
C LEU A 177 5.78 -0.21 21.44
N SER A 178 6.76 0.26 22.25
CA SER A 178 8.20 0.09 22.02
C SER A 178 8.76 -1.27 22.47
N ASP A 179 8.02 -2.08 23.22
CA ASP A 179 8.53 -3.35 23.80
C ASP A 179 8.49 -4.57 22.87
N GLY A 180 8.10 -4.41 21.64
CA GLY A 180 8.14 -5.45 20.61
C GLY A 180 9.38 -5.33 19.74
N GLY A 181 10.45 -6.06 20.10
CA GLY A 181 11.75 -6.23 19.46
C GLY A 181 11.98 -5.70 18.05
N ALA A 182 13.11 -5.07 17.85
CA ALA A 182 13.61 -4.48 16.61
C ALA A 182 13.54 -5.45 15.41
N GLY A 183 12.46 -5.36 14.60
CA GLY A 183 12.30 -6.04 13.33
C GLY A 183 11.10 -5.47 12.57
N PRO A 184 11.09 -5.50 11.24
CA PRO A 184 10.01 -4.93 10.40
C PRO A 184 8.66 -5.68 10.50
N LYS A 185 8.40 -6.40 11.59
CA LYS A 185 7.23 -7.28 11.81
C LYS A 185 6.20 -6.72 12.81
N GLY A 186 6.16 -5.40 12.99
CA GLY A 186 5.28 -4.77 14.01
C GLY A 186 3.76 -4.94 13.80
N GLY A 187 3.30 -5.29 12.60
CA GLY A 187 1.88 -5.31 12.24
C GLY A 187 1.03 -6.40 12.92
N ASN A 188 1.62 -7.42 13.49
CA ASN A 188 0.91 -8.59 14.07
C ASN A 188 0.79 -8.53 15.60
N SER A 189 1.12 -7.43 16.24
CA SER A 189 0.92 -7.30 17.69
C SER A 189 -0.59 -7.30 18.00
N PRO A 190 -1.07 -8.15 18.92
CA PRO A 190 -2.48 -8.16 19.34
C PRO A 190 -3.00 -6.79 19.78
N LEU A 191 -2.14 -5.95 20.36
CA LEU A 191 -2.49 -4.58 20.75
C LEU A 191 -2.77 -3.70 19.53
N ILE A 192 -1.96 -3.80 18.49
CA ILE A 192 -2.17 -3.04 17.24
C ILE A 192 -3.47 -3.50 16.57
N VAL A 193 -3.71 -4.81 16.51
CA VAL A 193 -4.94 -5.36 15.92
C VAL A 193 -6.18 -4.86 16.65
N GLU A 194 -6.18 -4.90 18.00
CA GLU A 194 -7.31 -4.42 18.82
C GLU A 194 -7.50 -2.92 18.68
N PHE A 195 -6.40 -2.16 18.64
CA PHE A 195 -6.44 -0.74 18.38
C PHE A 195 -7.07 -0.42 17.01
N VAL A 196 -6.63 -1.09 15.94
CA VAL A 196 -7.20 -0.91 14.59
C VAL A 196 -8.66 -1.32 14.56
N ARG A 197 -9.05 -2.35 15.31
CA ARG A 197 -10.46 -2.75 15.47
C ARG A 197 -11.29 -1.59 16.04
N THR A 198 -10.86 -1.03 17.17
CA THR A 198 -11.52 0.11 17.79
C THR A 198 -11.61 1.28 16.83
N LEU A 199 -10.49 1.63 16.18
CA LEU A 199 -10.40 2.71 15.20
C LEU A 199 -11.42 2.56 14.07
N LEU A 200 -11.52 1.39 13.47
CA LEU A 200 -12.43 1.12 12.35
C LEU A 200 -13.89 0.88 12.79
N THR A 201 -14.19 0.89 14.08
CA THR A 201 -15.57 0.90 14.62
C THR A 201 -16.03 2.28 15.07
N GLU A 202 -15.11 3.23 15.19
CA GLU A 202 -15.45 4.62 15.57
C GLU A 202 -16.29 5.30 14.48
N ARG A 203 -17.50 5.71 14.87
CA ARG A 203 -18.46 6.31 13.97
C ARG A 203 -17.94 7.53 13.22
N PRO A 204 -17.24 8.50 13.85
CA PRO A 204 -16.72 9.67 13.14
C PRO A 204 -15.73 9.33 12.04
N ILE A 205 -14.96 8.26 12.24
CA ILE A 205 -13.96 7.79 11.25
C ILE A 205 -14.66 7.09 10.09
N LEU A 206 -15.61 6.22 10.39
CA LEU A 206 -16.37 5.49 9.37
C LEU A 206 -17.23 6.42 8.51
N GLU A 207 -17.84 7.44 9.09
CA GLU A 207 -18.63 8.43 8.35
C GLU A 207 -17.80 9.19 7.30
N ILE A 208 -16.46 9.20 7.45
CA ILE A 208 -15.53 9.78 6.47
C ILE A 208 -14.95 8.71 5.54
N LEU A 209 -14.47 7.58 6.11
CA LEU A 209 -13.81 6.56 5.30
C LEU A 209 -14.75 5.86 4.31
N GLN A 210 -15.96 5.53 4.72
CA GLN A 210 -16.91 4.84 3.84
C GLN A 210 -17.27 5.64 2.59
N PRO A 211 -17.67 6.91 2.66
CA PRO A 211 -17.91 7.68 1.45
C PRO A 211 -16.63 8.02 0.69
N LEU A 212 -15.47 8.10 1.35
CA LEU A 212 -14.19 8.33 0.71
C LEU A 212 -13.75 7.13 -0.14
N LEU A 213 -13.86 5.93 0.43
CA LEU A 213 -13.48 4.67 -0.23
C LEU A 213 -14.59 4.09 -1.12
N GLU A 214 -15.82 4.62 -1.03
CA GLU A 214 -17.04 4.05 -1.66
C GLU A 214 -17.28 2.59 -1.29
N ASP A 215 -16.79 2.19 -0.11
CA ASP A 215 -16.84 0.82 0.39
C ASP A 215 -16.53 0.81 1.89
N HIS A 216 -16.63 -0.35 2.51
CA HIS A 216 -16.12 -0.56 3.87
C HIS A 216 -14.59 -0.51 3.87
N PRO A 217 -13.98 0.10 4.90
CA PRO A 217 -12.53 0.14 4.99
C PRO A 217 -11.94 -1.25 5.28
N LEU A 218 -10.89 -1.61 4.56
CA LEU A 218 -10.03 -2.76 4.82
C LEU A 218 -8.67 -2.26 5.30
N ALA A 219 -8.33 -2.50 6.56
CA ALA A 219 -6.98 -2.26 7.06
C ALA A 219 -6.03 -3.34 6.55
N MET A 220 -5.07 -2.94 5.73
CA MET A 220 -4.12 -3.84 5.06
C MET A 220 -2.80 -3.97 5.80
N SER A 221 -2.39 -2.92 6.48
CA SER A 221 -1.18 -2.92 7.29
C SER A 221 -1.24 -1.85 8.37
N ALA A 222 -0.53 -2.10 9.46
CA ALA A 222 -0.26 -1.11 10.48
C ALA A 222 1.24 -1.12 10.80
N SER A 223 1.85 0.03 10.91
CA SER A 223 3.28 0.16 11.17
C SER A 223 3.58 1.39 12.02
N ILE A 224 4.55 1.25 12.90
CA ILE A 224 5.08 2.38 13.65
C ILE A 224 5.91 3.23 12.69
N VAL A 225 5.67 4.52 12.71
CA VAL A 225 6.41 5.51 11.93
C VAL A 225 7.48 6.12 12.79
N ASP A 226 8.71 6.04 12.30
CA ASP A 226 9.87 6.70 12.91
C ASP A 226 9.81 8.21 12.61
N GLY A 227 9.72 9.02 13.65
CA GLY A 227 9.70 10.48 13.54
C GLY A 227 11.03 11.10 13.08
N THR A 228 12.10 10.32 13.08
CA THR A 228 13.42 10.74 12.61
C THR A 228 13.63 10.45 11.12
N ASN A 229 12.72 9.71 10.49
CA ASN A 229 12.78 9.43 9.04
C ASN A 229 12.43 10.70 8.26
N ASN A 230 13.41 11.20 7.52
CA ASN A 230 13.32 12.48 6.82
C ASN A 230 12.83 12.38 5.37
N SER A 231 12.42 11.22 4.90
CA SER A 231 12.02 11.01 3.51
C SER A 231 10.51 11.21 3.29
N PHE A 232 10.18 12.00 2.28
CA PHE A 232 8.79 12.10 1.82
C PHE A 232 8.35 10.82 1.12
N SER A 233 7.13 10.39 1.40
CA SER A 233 6.54 9.19 0.83
C SER A 233 5.05 9.39 0.55
N GLN A 234 4.47 8.53 -0.28
CA GLN A 234 3.02 8.49 -0.54
C GLN A 234 2.43 7.24 0.16
N PRO A 235 1.16 7.27 0.60
CA PRO A 235 0.50 6.08 1.13
C PRO A 235 0.58 4.87 0.20
N SER A 236 0.43 5.11 -1.09
CA SER A 236 0.54 4.10 -2.13
C SER A 236 1.87 3.34 -2.15
N ALA A 237 2.96 3.94 -1.67
CA ALA A 237 4.26 3.29 -1.56
C ALA A 237 4.30 2.09 -0.62
N PHE A 238 3.41 2.09 0.33
CA PHE A 238 3.36 1.10 1.39
C PHE A 238 2.17 0.16 1.22
N ALA A 239 1.30 0.46 0.24
CA ALA A 239 0.12 -0.34 0.01
C ALA A 239 0.50 -1.68 -0.58
N PRO A 240 0.16 -2.80 0.07
CA PRO A 240 0.17 -4.07 -0.62
C PRO A 240 -0.89 -4.01 -1.73
N LEU A 241 -0.55 -4.56 -2.89
CA LEU A 241 -1.49 -4.65 -4.01
C LEU A 241 -2.81 -5.31 -3.59
N PRO A 242 -3.97 -5.00 -4.18
CA PRO A 242 -4.08 -4.75 -5.62
C PRO A 242 -4.33 -3.29 -6.04
N SER A 243 -4.60 -2.36 -5.15
CA SER A 243 -4.93 -0.99 -5.59
C SER A 243 -4.23 0.10 -4.79
N PRO A 244 -2.96 0.41 -5.10
CA PRO A 244 -2.24 1.49 -4.43
C PRO A 244 -2.91 2.86 -4.65
N ALA A 245 -3.60 3.05 -5.78
CA ALA A 245 -4.28 4.29 -6.12
C ALA A 245 -5.57 4.54 -5.28
N GLU A 246 -6.06 3.55 -4.56
CA GLU A 246 -7.22 3.65 -3.67
C GLU A 246 -6.84 3.46 -2.19
N CYS A 247 -5.55 3.53 -1.85
CA CYS A 247 -5.05 3.38 -0.50
C CYS A 247 -4.94 4.72 0.21
N VAL A 248 -5.57 4.87 1.34
CA VAL A 248 -5.38 6.00 2.26
C VAL A 248 -4.54 5.59 3.47
N ALA A 249 -3.76 6.51 4.00
CA ALA A 249 -3.07 6.29 5.26
C ALA A 249 -3.76 7.07 6.39
N LEU A 250 -3.98 6.38 7.52
CA LEU A 250 -4.34 7.01 8.79
C LEU A 250 -3.05 7.19 9.58
N ILE A 251 -2.72 8.42 9.90
CA ILE A 251 -1.55 8.76 10.73
C ILE A 251 -2.05 9.20 12.10
N ILE A 252 -1.66 8.46 13.13
CA ILE A 252 -2.17 8.60 14.49
C ILE A 252 -0.98 8.84 15.42
N PRO A 253 -0.84 10.01 16.02
CA PRO A 253 0.19 10.29 17.02
C PRO A 253 0.13 9.25 18.15
N THR A 254 1.29 8.68 18.53
CA THR A 254 1.37 7.69 19.60
C THR A 254 1.99 8.25 20.89
N ALA A 255 2.50 9.47 20.81
CA ALA A 255 3.13 10.16 21.93
C ALA A 255 2.23 11.27 22.47
N ASP A 256 2.43 11.63 23.73
CA ASP A 256 1.78 12.81 24.36
C ASP A 256 2.26 14.13 23.76
N SER A 257 3.32 14.10 22.98
CA SER A 257 3.86 15.26 22.28
C SER A 257 3.27 15.39 20.87
N PRO A 258 3.02 16.61 20.40
CA PRO A 258 2.52 16.83 19.06
C PRO A 258 3.51 16.29 18.01
N VAL A 259 2.96 15.73 16.96
CA VAL A 259 3.69 15.15 15.83
C VAL A 259 3.54 16.08 14.63
N GLY A 260 4.64 16.43 13.98
CA GLY A 260 4.62 17.20 12.75
C GLY A 260 4.25 16.33 11.56
N LEU A 261 3.21 16.71 10.81
CA LEU A 261 2.91 16.19 9.49
C LEU A 261 3.37 17.22 8.46
N GLU A 262 4.41 16.92 7.72
CA GLU A 262 4.85 17.74 6.60
C GLU A 262 4.30 17.14 5.29
N VAL A 263 3.75 17.99 4.45
CA VAL A 263 3.14 17.62 3.17
C VAL A 263 3.74 18.44 2.05
N VAL A 264 3.92 17.83 0.89
CA VAL A 264 4.28 18.56 -0.32
C VAL A 264 2.98 19.09 -0.95
N ARG A 265 2.84 20.42 -0.96
CA ARG A 265 1.64 21.11 -1.43
C ARG A 265 1.28 20.65 -2.86
N ASP A 266 0.00 20.43 -3.08
CA ASP A 266 -0.58 20.05 -4.37
C ASP A 266 -0.06 18.74 -5.00
N SER A 267 0.80 17.99 -4.30
CA SER A 267 1.35 16.73 -4.84
C SER A 267 0.26 15.69 -5.15
N HIS A 268 -0.87 15.72 -4.46
CA HIS A 268 -2.03 14.87 -4.74
C HIS A 268 -2.74 15.21 -6.05
N LEU A 269 -2.57 16.42 -6.57
CA LEU A 269 -3.12 16.84 -7.87
C LEU A 269 -2.28 16.33 -9.05
N PHE A 270 -1.03 15.98 -8.78
CA PHE A 270 -0.05 15.53 -9.75
C PHE A 270 0.55 14.19 -9.26
N PRO A 271 -0.24 13.11 -9.22
CA PRO A 271 0.25 11.82 -8.74
C PRO A 271 1.46 11.29 -9.53
N GLU A 272 1.78 11.94 -10.64
CA GLU A 272 2.92 11.67 -11.51
C GLU A 272 4.24 12.37 -11.09
N PHE A 273 4.27 13.02 -9.94
CA PHE A 273 5.43 13.81 -9.50
C PHE A 273 6.68 13.00 -9.17
N THR A 274 6.62 11.69 -9.23
CA THR A 274 7.79 10.85 -9.05
C THR A 274 8.53 10.68 -10.36
N ALA A 275 9.79 11.10 -10.36
CA ALA A 275 10.61 11.31 -11.54
C ALA A 275 11.06 10.04 -12.31
N SER A 276 10.71 8.85 -11.87
CA SER A 276 11.04 7.61 -12.57
C SER A 276 9.81 7.09 -13.30
N GLY A 277 9.84 7.05 -14.62
CA GLY A 277 8.74 6.69 -15.52
C GLY A 277 8.16 5.29 -15.38
N GLN A 278 8.47 4.55 -14.32
CA GLN A 278 7.93 3.24 -14.03
C GLN A 278 7.03 3.30 -12.80
N SER A 279 5.83 2.85 -12.94
CA SER A 279 4.79 2.67 -11.92
C SER A 279 4.98 3.52 -10.66
N ARG A 280 4.70 4.78 -10.79
CA ARG A 280 4.96 5.86 -9.84
C ARG A 280 4.29 5.69 -8.49
N TRP A 281 3.37 4.74 -8.42
CA TRP A 281 2.69 4.31 -7.22
C TRP A 281 3.47 3.25 -6.42
N ILE A 282 4.45 2.60 -7.04
CA ILE A 282 5.09 1.41 -6.50
C ILE A 282 6.58 1.63 -6.19
N ASN A 283 7.28 2.48 -6.97
CA ASN A 283 8.74 2.61 -6.84
C ASN A 283 9.15 4.03 -6.44
N GLN A 284 9.29 4.29 -5.15
CA GLN A 284 9.52 5.62 -4.59
C GLN A 284 10.93 5.89 -4.11
N SER A 285 11.81 4.92 -4.22
CA SER A 285 13.22 5.09 -3.82
C SER A 285 13.99 6.10 -4.68
N ALA A 286 13.43 6.53 -5.81
CA ALA A 286 14.02 7.55 -6.69
C ALA A 286 13.33 8.93 -6.59
N ALA A 287 12.71 9.21 -5.45
CA ALA A 287 12.09 10.51 -5.20
C ALA A 287 13.08 11.66 -5.43
N LEU A 288 12.57 12.76 -5.94
CA LEU A 288 13.25 14.05 -5.87
C LEU A 288 13.77 14.21 -4.43
N SER A 289 15.02 14.59 -4.28
CA SER A 289 15.60 14.72 -2.94
C SER A 289 14.71 15.64 -2.10
N ASP A 290 14.46 15.28 -0.87
CA ASP A 290 13.68 16.07 0.10
C ASP A 290 14.12 17.54 0.12
N ALA A 291 15.43 17.78 -0.08
CA ALA A 291 15.98 19.09 -0.21
C ALA A 291 15.34 19.92 -1.34
N THR A 292 14.94 19.31 -2.43
CA THR A 292 14.35 20.03 -3.56
C THR A 292 12.98 20.61 -3.22
N PHE A 293 12.14 19.86 -2.50
CA PHE A 293 10.81 20.35 -2.07
C PHE A 293 10.93 21.46 -1.04
N VAL A 294 11.85 21.31 -0.09
CA VAL A 294 12.10 22.32 0.95
C VAL A 294 12.67 23.60 0.32
N GLN A 295 13.68 23.49 -0.54
CA GLN A 295 14.29 24.64 -1.20
C GLN A 295 13.31 25.42 -2.07
N ARG A 296 12.32 24.75 -2.67
CA ARG A 296 11.30 25.41 -3.47
C ARG A 296 10.14 25.97 -2.67
N GLY A 297 10.13 25.82 -1.34
CA GLY A 297 9.06 26.29 -0.48
C GLY A 297 7.72 25.57 -0.71
N MET A 298 7.79 24.33 -1.15
CA MET A 298 6.59 23.51 -1.48
C MET A 298 6.07 22.72 -0.27
N VAL A 299 6.73 22.79 0.87
CA VAL A 299 6.39 22.00 2.07
C VAL A 299 5.59 22.83 3.05
N ASP A 300 4.41 22.34 3.39
CA ASP A 300 3.60 22.85 4.48
C ASP A 300 3.71 21.90 5.69
N ARG A 301 3.72 22.48 6.91
CA ARG A 301 3.80 21.73 8.16
C ARG A 301 2.53 21.94 8.98
N TYR A 302 1.99 20.82 9.46
CA TYR A 302 0.82 20.76 10.34
C TYR A 302 1.20 20.02 11.62
N GLU A 303 0.76 20.55 12.75
CA GLU A 303 0.89 19.84 14.02
C GLU A 303 -0.33 18.95 14.22
N LEU A 304 -0.07 17.67 14.50
CA LEU A 304 -1.08 16.69 14.87
C LEU A 304 -1.08 16.57 16.39
N PRO A 305 -2.13 17.10 17.06
CA PRO A 305 -2.27 16.91 18.51
C PRO A 305 -2.41 15.43 18.86
N SER A 306 -2.08 15.07 20.09
CA SER A 306 -2.44 13.75 20.64
C SER A 306 -3.95 13.50 20.49
N GLY A 307 -4.33 12.27 20.16
CA GLY A 307 -5.73 11.89 19.91
C GLY A 307 -6.31 12.34 18.58
N SER A 308 -5.56 13.07 17.74
CA SER A 308 -5.98 13.39 16.39
C SER A 308 -5.65 12.26 15.40
N ILE A 309 -6.33 12.26 14.26
CA ILE A 309 -6.08 11.32 13.16
C ILE A 309 -5.97 12.11 11.86
N ALA A 310 -4.84 12.02 11.20
CA ALA A 310 -4.72 12.53 9.83
C ALA A 310 -5.06 11.42 8.84
N ILE A 311 -5.99 11.69 7.92
CA ILE A 311 -6.31 10.82 6.79
C ILE A 311 -5.62 11.41 5.56
N VAL A 312 -4.68 10.65 4.98
CA VAL A 312 -3.80 11.09 3.90
C VAL A 312 -4.16 10.35 2.63
N GLY A 313 -4.40 11.07 1.55
CA GLY A 313 -4.77 10.52 0.25
C GLY A 313 -3.61 9.81 -0.47
N PRO A 314 -3.91 8.90 -1.40
CA PRO A 314 -2.91 8.00 -2.00
C PRO A 314 -1.79 8.73 -2.73
N GLY A 315 -2.07 9.87 -3.35
CA GLY A 315 -1.10 10.66 -4.14
C GLY A 315 -0.35 11.73 -3.35
N LEU A 316 -0.70 11.97 -2.07
CA LEU A 316 -0.08 13.04 -1.30
C LEU A 316 1.30 12.62 -0.78
N MET A 317 2.33 13.34 -1.19
CA MET A 317 3.67 13.18 -0.63
C MET A 317 3.71 13.82 0.77
N HIS A 318 4.04 13.00 1.76
CA HIS A 318 4.08 13.41 3.17
C HIS A 318 5.23 12.73 3.91
N ARG A 319 5.58 13.32 5.05
CA ARG A 319 6.44 12.70 6.07
C ARG A 319 5.96 13.08 7.45
N VAL A 320 6.25 12.21 8.41
CA VAL A 320 5.99 12.42 9.82
C VAL A 320 7.29 12.85 10.49
N GLN A 321 7.25 13.91 11.29
CA GLN A 321 8.41 14.38 12.04
C GLN A 321 8.09 14.48 13.52
N ALA A 322 8.97 13.96 14.35
CA ALA A 322 8.95 14.10 15.78
C ALA A 322 10.37 14.02 16.34
N GLU A 323 10.54 14.44 17.57
CA GLU A 323 11.80 14.28 18.30
C GLU A 323 12.02 12.84 18.75
N SER A 324 10.95 12.05 18.81
CA SER A 324 10.96 10.64 19.22
C SER A 324 11.09 9.69 18.02
N SER A 325 11.80 8.58 18.20
CA SER A 325 11.87 7.48 17.22
C SER A 325 10.54 6.78 17.01
N VAL A 326 9.61 6.85 17.95
CA VAL A 326 8.24 6.34 17.84
C VAL A 326 7.30 7.53 17.81
N ALA A 327 6.91 7.98 16.62
CA ALA A 327 6.15 9.21 16.45
C ALA A 327 4.65 8.94 16.27
N ALA A 328 4.31 8.01 15.40
CA ALA A 328 2.94 7.76 15.03
C ALA A 328 2.72 6.28 14.65
N LEU A 329 1.48 5.84 14.73
CA LEU A 329 1.00 4.63 14.08
C LEU A 329 0.45 5.01 12.70
N ARG A 330 0.88 4.31 11.66
CA ARG A 330 0.32 4.40 10.31
C ARG A 330 -0.50 3.17 10.03
N VAL A 331 -1.78 3.36 9.70
CA VAL A 331 -2.67 2.30 9.25
C VAL A 331 -3.04 2.57 7.79
N LEU A 332 -2.79 1.59 6.92
CA LEU A 332 -3.17 1.68 5.51
C LEU A 332 -4.54 1.05 5.30
N CYS A 333 -5.44 1.82 4.73
CA CYS A 333 -6.81 1.39 4.44
C CYS A 333 -7.10 1.45 2.94
N THR A 334 -7.73 0.40 2.44
CA THR A 334 -8.24 0.29 1.07
C THR A 334 -9.73 -0.07 1.09
N PRO A 335 -10.44 0.05 -0.04
CA PRO A 335 -11.79 -0.52 -0.15
C PRO A 335 -11.80 -2.03 0.10
N SER A 336 -12.82 -2.53 0.79
CA SER A 336 -12.92 -3.96 1.15
C SER A 336 -13.04 -4.90 -0.07
N ARG A 337 -13.47 -4.38 -1.22
CA ARG A 337 -13.48 -5.11 -2.51
C ARG A 337 -12.08 -5.50 -2.99
N HIS A 338 -11.04 -4.83 -2.50
CA HIS A 338 -9.65 -5.12 -2.81
C HIS A 338 -9.00 -6.12 -1.84
N ALA A 339 -9.80 -6.86 -1.07
CA ALA A 339 -9.26 -7.97 -0.30
C ALA A 339 -8.41 -8.86 -1.22
N PRO A 340 -7.18 -9.24 -0.81
CA PRO A 340 -6.29 -10.01 -1.65
C PRO A 340 -6.99 -11.22 -2.24
N LEU A 341 -6.90 -11.37 -3.57
CA LEU A 341 -7.46 -12.54 -4.28
C LEU A 341 -6.69 -13.82 -3.90
N ASP A 342 -5.50 -13.68 -3.37
CA ASP A 342 -4.63 -14.76 -2.92
C ASP A 342 -5.05 -15.27 -1.54
N ARG A 343 -6.30 -15.68 -1.44
CA ARG A 343 -6.77 -16.45 -0.29
C ARG A 343 -6.15 -17.84 -0.37
N ARG A 344 -4.98 -18.01 0.20
CA ARG A 344 -4.58 -19.35 0.61
C ARG A 344 -5.55 -19.80 1.68
N PRO A 345 -6.31 -20.89 1.48
CA PRO A 345 -7.21 -21.41 2.52
C PRO A 345 -6.48 -21.79 3.82
N ALA A 346 -5.14 -21.78 3.78
CA ALA A 346 -4.28 -22.26 4.86
C ALA A 346 -4.04 -21.29 6.02
N ASP A 347 -4.52 -20.05 5.94
CA ASP A 347 -4.29 -19.07 7.01
C ASP A 347 -5.61 -18.43 7.49
N PRO A 348 -6.48 -19.20 8.18
CA PRO A 348 -7.81 -18.73 8.60
C PRO A 348 -7.77 -17.64 9.67
N GLY A 349 -6.59 -17.24 10.14
CA GLY A 349 -6.42 -16.27 11.23
C GLY A 349 -6.19 -14.82 10.81
N ARG A 350 -6.06 -14.52 9.52
CA ARG A 350 -5.63 -13.18 9.07
C ARG A 350 -6.75 -12.19 8.74
N GLU A 351 -7.96 -12.65 8.43
CA GLU A 351 -9.07 -11.76 8.12
C GLU A 351 -10.00 -11.64 9.32
N ILE A 352 -10.13 -10.45 9.88
CA ILE A 352 -11.14 -10.12 10.90
C ILE A 352 -12.20 -9.26 10.24
N ILE A 353 -13.45 -9.74 10.24
CA ILE A 353 -14.59 -8.98 9.76
C ILE A 353 -15.20 -8.26 10.96
N LEU A 354 -15.35 -6.95 10.86
CA LEU A 354 -15.97 -6.12 11.88
C LEU A 354 -17.50 -6.09 11.72
N GLU A 355 -18.23 -5.87 12.82
CA GLU A 355 -19.70 -5.71 12.81
C GLU A 355 -20.16 -4.57 11.88
N THR A 356 -19.30 -3.58 11.68
CA THR A 356 -19.52 -2.44 10.78
C THR A 356 -19.30 -2.78 9.30
N GLY A 357 -18.95 -4.02 8.95
CA GLY A 357 -18.58 -4.44 7.60
C GLY A 357 -17.14 -4.10 7.20
N GLY A 358 -16.39 -3.37 8.02
CA GLY A 358 -14.94 -3.18 7.84
C GLY A 358 -14.18 -4.48 8.03
N LYS A 359 -12.96 -4.53 7.50
CA LYS A 359 -12.09 -5.71 7.58
C LYS A 359 -10.70 -5.33 8.06
N ILE A 360 -10.05 -6.24 8.75
CA ILE A 360 -8.66 -6.14 9.17
C ILE A 360 -7.90 -7.31 8.55
N TRP A 361 -6.83 -7.00 7.87
CA TRP A 361 -5.91 -7.94 7.25
C TRP A 361 -4.47 -7.60 7.68
N LEU A 362 -4.14 -7.90 8.92
CA LEU A 362 -2.83 -7.58 9.51
C LEU A 362 -1.99 -8.83 9.75
#